data_8697e8ee2518bad0f471036382d41ff9
#
_entry.id   8697e8ee2518bad0f471036382d41ff9
#
_cell.length_a   1.000
_cell.length_b   1.000
_cell.length_c   1.000
_cell.angle_alpha   90.00
_cell.angle_beta   90.00
_cell.angle_gamma   90.00
#
_symmetry.space_group_name_H-M   'P 1'
#
loop_
_entity.id
_entity.type
_entity.pdbx_description
1 polymer ?
#
loop_
_entity_poly.entity_id
_entity_poly.type
_entity_poly.pdbx_seq_one_letter_code
_entity_poly.pdbx_strand_id
1 'polypeptide(L)'
;TVGEDQPTIAFRADFDALPIPETIDLPWKSNNPGVSHKCGHDGHSATLAGFALEVDQKGADRNIIFLFQHAEETGQGGIECAEMMIEEKVDEIYGYHNMSGIEFKAVYVIDGTAHCASKGMSIEMVGSPAHASQPEDGVNPSFAIAKIIETLPELTSPEKFDGLVLCTIIQVDIGSENYGIAAHNGVLRLTIRAEKEAELNALQQRIEDLATRLGKEQGINVSFEYRDEFPETVNHEESVNKVRQVAAVKEYPLRELTSPYRASEDYGHYLKLVKGAYFYIGNGEKYPSIHTYEYDFRDEIIEIGVEMFKGLVGME
;
A
#
# COMPACT_ATOMS: atom_id res chain seq x y z
N THR A 1 -11.94 -4.12 27.54
CA THR A 1 -11.14 -5.29 28.03
C THR A 1 -11.98 -6.13 28.96
N VAL A 2 -11.88 -7.47 28.81
CA VAL A 2 -12.62 -8.45 29.63
C VAL A 2 -11.73 -9.03 30.74
N GLY A 3 -10.43 -9.13 30.52
CA GLY A 3 -9.45 -9.60 31.50
C GLY A 3 -8.08 -9.87 30.90
N GLU A 4 -7.04 -9.86 31.76
CA GLU A 4 -5.64 -10.04 31.31
C GLU A 4 -5.34 -11.42 30.71
N ASP A 5 -6.13 -12.43 31.07
CA ASP A 5 -5.98 -13.81 30.58
C ASP A 5 -6.78 -14.12 29.30
N GLN A 6 -7.52 -13.14 28.78
CA GLN A 6 -8.30 -13.31 27.56
C GLN A 6 -7.50 -12.87 26.33
N PRO A 7 -7.66 -13.58 25.18
CA PRO A 7 -7.03 -13.16 23.92
C PRO A 7 -7.41 -11.73 23.55
N THR A 8 -6.44 -11.00 22.99
CA THR A 8 -6.63 -9.64 22.48
C THR A 8 -6.66 -9.67 20.96
N ILE A 9 -7.78 -9.26 20.37
CA ILE A 9 -7.95 -9.18 18.92
C ILE A 9 -8.08 -7.71 18.52
N ALA A 10 -7.25 -7.27 17.60
CA ALA A 10 -7.33 -5.94 17.01
C ALA A 10 -8.12 -5.96 15.69
N PHE A 11 -8.88 -4.91 15.46
CA PHE A 11 -9.53 -4.62 14.19
C PHE A 11 -9.08 -3.25 13.70
N ARG A 12 -8.58 -3.19 12.47
CA ARG A 12 -8.05 -1.96 11.87
C ARG A 12 -8.98 -1.45 10.77
N ALA A 13 -9.21 -0.17 10.78
CA ALA A 13 -9.68 0.60 9.64
C ALA A 13 -8.81 1.84 9.46
N ASP A 14 -8.44 2.12 8.23
CA ASP A 14 -7.89 3.41 7.81
C ASP A 14 -8.97 4.49 7.78
N PHE A 15 -8.56 5.77 7.82
CA PHE A 15 -9.52 6.88 7.77
C PHE A 15 -8.99 8.12 7.03
N ASP A 16 -7.83 8.03 6.39
CA ASP A 16 -7.27 9.14 5.63
C ASP A 16 -7.97 9.32 4.28
N ALA A 17 -7.81 10.49 3.66
CA ALA A 17 -8.47 10.88 2.43
C ALA A 17 -7.45 11.30 1.38
N LEU A 18 -7.85 11.19 0.12
CA LEU A 18 -7.01 11.50 -1.03
C LEU A 18 -7.12 12.97 -1.46
N PRO A 19 -6.06 13.57 -2.04
CA PRO A 19 -6.12 14.89 -2.65
C PRO A 19 -6.84 14.86 -4.00
N ILE A 20 -8.04 14.32 -4.01
CA ILE A 20 -8.95 14.23 -5.18
C ILE A 20 -10.19 15.03 -4.86
N PRO A 21 -10.58 16.02 -5.69
CA PRO A 21 -11.77 16.81 -5.44
C PRO A 21 -13.05 15.96 -5.55
N GLU A 22 -14.01 16.21 -4.66
CA GLU A 22 -15.34 15.62 -4.74
C GLU A 22 -16.14 16.24 -5.90
N THR A 23 -16.51 15.41 -6.87
CA THR A 23 -17.26 15.84 -8.04
C THR A 23 -18.69 15.32 -8.06
N ILE A 24 -19.02 14.37 -7.16
CA ILE A 24 -20.35 13.79 -7.07
C ILE A 24 -21.21 14.67 -6.14
N ASP A 25 -22.43 14.98 -6.56
CA ASP A 25 -23.35 15.77 -5.74
C ASP A 25 -24.12 14.88 -4.75
N LEU A 26 -23.46 14.59 -3.62
CA LEU A 26 -23.98 13.75 -2.55
C LEU A 26 -24.34 14.60 -1.33
N PRO A 27 -25.39 14.23 -0.55
CA PRO A 27 -25.73 14.92 0.69
C PRO A 27 -24.61 14.94 1.73
N TRP A 28 -23.69 13.97 1.67
CA TRP A 28 -22.52 13.78 2.55
C TRP A 28 -21.18 14.05 1.89
N LYS A 29 -21.19 14.72 0.75
CA LYS A 29 -19.94 15.08 0.05
C LYS A 29 -18.96 15.84 0.93
N SER A 30 -17.67 15.69 0.64
CA SER A 30 -16.61 16.40 1.37
C SER A 30 -16.85 17.91 1.43
N ASN A 31 -16.66 18.48 2.61
CA ASN A 31 -16.67 19.94 2.85
C ASN A 31 -15.26 20.55 2.65
N ASN A 32 -14.23 19.74 2.43
CA ASN A 32 -12.86 20.17 2.21
C ASN A 32 -12.56 20.23 0.71
N PRO A 33 -12.38 21.44 0.15
CA PRO A 33 -12.07 21.56 -1.28
C PRO A 33 -10.82 20.77 -1.67
N GLY A 34 -10.91 19.98 -2.74
CA GLY A 34 -9.79 19.22 -3.28
C GLY A 34 -9.45 17.92 -2.54
N VAL A 35 -10.21 17.56 -1.51
CA VAL A 35 -9.97 16.32 -0.73
C VAL A 35 -11.27 15.53 -0.60
N SER A 36 -11.22 14.22 -0.86
CA SER A 36 -12.36 13.33 -0.67
C SER A 36 -11.94 11.87 -0.46
N HIS A 37 -12.88 11.06 0.04
CA HIS A 37 -12.69 9.63 0.25
C HIS A 37 -12.92 8.84 -1.06
N LYS A 38 -11.93 8.84 -1.94
CA LYS A 38 -11.99 8.10 -3.21
C LYS A 38 -11.32 6.71 -3.14
N CYS A 39 -10.94 6.28 -1.91
CA CYS A 39 -10.51 4.90 -1.63
C CYS A 39 -11.54 4.11 -0.81
N GLY A 40 -12.37 4.80 -0.01
CA GLY A 40 -13.42 4.17 0.80
C GLY A 40 -13.06 4.04 2.28
N HIS A 41 -12.03 4.71 2.75
CA HIS A 41 -11.57 4.66 4.14
C HIS A 41 -12.61 5.21 5.14
N ASP A 42 -13.47 6.12 4.70
CA ASP A 42 -14.65 6.55 5.48
C ASP A 42 -15.61 5.40 5.75
N GLY A 43 -15.86 4.54 4.76
CA GLY A 43 -16.67 3.35 4.91
C GLY A 43 -16.02 2.27 5.78
N HIS A 44 -14.69 2.10 5.68
CA HIS A 44 -13.94 1.21 6.58
C HIS A 44 -14.07 1.67 8.03
N SER A 45 -13.87 2.98 8.27
CA SER A 45 -14.00 3.58 9.59
C SER A 45 -15.42 3.50 10.11
N ALA A 46 -16.43 3.72 9.27
CA ALA A 46 -17.84 3.57 9.63
C ALA A 46 -18.16 2.13 10.03
N THR A 47 -17.61 1.14 9.31
CA THR A 47 -17.73 -0.28 9.65
C THR A 47 -17.13 -0.58 11.02
N LEU A 48 -15.91 -0.12 11.27
CA LEU A 48 -15.23 -0.35 12.55
C LEU A 48 -15.97 0.33 13.71
N ALA A 49 -16.49 1.55 13.50
CA ALA A 49 -17.31 2.24 14.47
C ALA A 49 -18.64 1.51 14.74
N GLY A 50 -19.29 0.99 13.69
CA GLY A 50 -20.49 0.16 13.80
C GLY A 50 -20.24 -1.10 14.62
N PHE A 51 -19.12 -1.79 14.39
CA PHE A 51 -18.69 -2.93 15.18
C PHE A 51 -18.42 -2.56 16.64
N ALA A 52 -17.78 -1.42 16.90
CA ALA A 52 -17.54 -0.94 18.27
C ALA A 52 -18.85 -0.67 19.02
N LEU A 53 -19.88 -0.15 18.37
CA LEU A 53 -21.20 0.04 18.96
C LEU A 53 -21.89 -1.28 19.29
N GLU A 54 -21.76 -2.30 18.43
CA GLU A 54 -22.27 -3.64 18.69
C GLU A 54 -21.59 -4.26 19.94
N VAL A 55 -20.27 -4.12 20.05
CA VAL A 55 -19.52 -4.61 21.22
C VAL A 55 -19.91 -3.85 22.50
N ASP A 56 -20.11 -2.54 22.42
CA ASP A 56 -20.55 -1.73 23.57
C ASP A 56 -21.94 -2.16 24.08
N GLN A 57 -22.86 -2.48 23.17
CA GLN A 57 -24.23 -2.86 23.52
C GLN A 57 -24.36 -4.32 24.00
N LYS A 58 -23.64 -5.25 23.37
CA LYS A 58 -23.79 -6.70 23.61
C LYS A 58 -22.69 -7.29 24.51
N GLY A 59 -21.57 -6.58 24.65
CA GLY A 59 -20.36 -7.11 25.27
C GLY A 59 -19.60 -8.07 24.36
N ALA A 60 -18.43 -8.48 24.80
CA ALA A 60 -17.60 -9.50 24.17
C ALA A 60 -16.94 -10.35 25.26
N ASP A 61 -16.55 -11.58 24.94
CA ASP A 61 -15.88 -12.53 25.85
C ASP A 61 -14.35 -12.50 25.72
N ARG A 62 -13.81 -11.54 24.96
CA ARG A 62 -12.37 -11.32 24.73
C ARG A 62 -12.01 -9.84 24.65
N ASN A 63 -10.73 -9.53 24.75
CA ASN A 63 -10.27 -8.15 24.60
C ASN A 63 -10.31 -7.74 23.14
N ILE A 64 -10.84 -6.56 22.86
CA ILE A 64 -10.95 -6.03 21.50
C ILE A 64 -10.29 -4.65 21.44
N ILE A 65 -9.45 -4.43 20.44
CA ILE A 65 -8.84 -3.15 20.10
C ILE A 65 -9.43 -2.67 18.79
N PHE A 66 -9.93 -1.44 18.78
CA PHE A 66 -10.41 -0.74 17.58
C PHE A 66 -9.32 0.25 17.16
N LEU A 67 -8.58 -0.09 16.11
CA LEU A 67 -7.51 0.74 15.57
C LEU A 67 -8.01 1.55 14.39
N PHE A 68 -8.19 2.85 14.59
CA PHE A 68 -8.43 3.82 13.52
C PHE A 68 -7.09 4.40 13.07
N GLN A 69 -6.63 4.03 11.90
CA GLN A 69 -5.30 4.35 11.39
C GLN A 69 -5.34 5.50 10.38
N HIS A 70 -4.44 6.44 10.55
CA HIS A 70 -4.19 7.54 9.61
C HIS A 70 -3.15 7.15 8.54
N ALA A 71 -3.00 7.99 7.51
CA ALA A 71 -1.87 8.00 6.56
C ALA A 71 -1.54 6.63 5.92
N GLU A 72 -2.58 5.84 5.58
CA GLU A 72 -2.40 4.61 4.81
C GLU A 72 -1.86 4.91 3.42
N GLU A 73 -2.43 5.90 2.73
CA GLU A 73 -2.09 6.27 1.34
C GLU A 73 -0.62 6.71 1.15
N THR A 74 0.09 6.98 2.24
CA THR A 74 1.53 7.33 2.24
C THR A 74 2.42 6.25 2.86
N GLY A 75 1.85 5.14 3.34
CA GLY A 75 2.56 4.04 3.99
C GLY A 75 3.11 4.37 5.39
N GLN A 76 2.71 5.50 5.98
CA GLN A 76 3.25 5.96 7.28
C GLN A 76 2.45 5.46 8.47
N GLY A 77 1.13 5.41 8.34
CA GLY A 77 0.25 5.09 9.46
C GLY A 77 0.47 3.69 10.01
N GLY A 78 0.62 2.70 9.12
CA GLY A 78 0.86 1.32 9.51
C GLY A 78 2.14 1.13 10.32
N ILE A 79 3.25 1.73 9.90
CA ILE A 79 4.51 1.63 10.63
C ILE A 79 4.47 2.39 11.96
N GLU A 80 3.82 3.56 12.02
CA GLU A 80 3.69 4.36 13.24
C GLU A 80 2.81 3.66 14.29
N CYS A 81 1.76 2.96 13.85
CA CYS A 81 0.85 2.23 14.74
C CYS A 81 1.31 0.80 15.08
N ALA A 82 2.30 0.25 14.37
CA ALA A 82 2.65 -1.16 14.49
C ALA A 82 3.16 -1.55 15.88
N GLU A 83 3.91 -0.67 16.58
CA GLU A 83 4.45 -0.94 17.89
C GLU A 83 3.35 -1.26 18.93
N MET A 84 2.17 -0.66 18.76
CA MET A 84 1.00 -0.91 19.63
C MET A 84 0.61 -2.40 19.64
N MET A 85 0.88 -3.16 18.58
CA MET A 85 0.62 -4.61 18.55
C MET A 85 1.36 -5.36 19.67
N ILE A 86 2.57 -4.90 19.97
CA ILE A 86 3.42 -5.50 21.01
C ILE A 86 3.07 -4.94 22.40
N GLU A 87 2.88 -3.61 22.49
CA GLU A 87 2.56 -2.93 23.74
C GLU A 87 1.25 -3.43 24.35
N GLU A 88 0.22 -3.58 23.52
CA GLU A 88 -1.12 -4.04 23.92
C GLU A 88 -1.26 -5.57 23.87
N LYS A 89 -0.17 -6.32 23.60
CA LYS A 89 -0.13 -7.78 23.54
C LYS A 89 -1.23 -8.35 22.63
N VAL A 90 -1.33 -7.82 21.42
CA VAL A 90 -2.30 -8.28 20.43
C VAL A 90 -1.93 -9.69 19.97
N ASP A 91 -2.89 -10.63 20.00
CA ASP A 91 -2.71 -12.00 19.52
C ASP A 91 -3.01 -12.11 18.03
N GLU A 92 -4.04 -11.39 17.57
CA GLU A 92 -4.47 -11.40 16.17
C GLU A 92 -4.98 -10.02 15.73
N ILE A 93 -4.81 -9.71 14.45
CA ILE A 93 -5.37 -8.49 13.85
C ILE A 93 -6.15 -8.81 12.58
N TYR A 94 -7.28 -8.14 12.39
CA TYR A 94 -8.11 -8.23 11.18
C TYR A 94 -8.43 -6.86 10.62
N GLY A 95 -8.48 -6.77 9.30
CA GLY A 95 -8.93 -5.62 8.55
C GLY A 95 -9.51 -6.05 7.21
N TYR A 96 -10.24 -5.16 6.57
CA TYR A 96 -10.72 -5.40 5.22
C TYR A 96 -10.60 -4.15 4.35
N HIS A 97 -10.57 -4.36 3.04
CA HIS A 97 -10.73 -3.28 2.07
C HIS A 97 -11.94 -3.56 1.17
N ASN A 98 -12.70 -2.53 0.85
CA ASN A 98 -13.69 -2.59 -0.21
C ASN A 98 -12.99 -2.62 -1.57
N MET A 99 -13.49 -3.38 -2.51
CA MET A 99 -12.82 -3.52 -3.80
C MET A 99 -13.79 -3.47 -4.96
N SER A 100 -13.56 -2.58 -5.93
CA SER A 100 -14.27 -2.51 -7.20
C SER A 100 -13.72 -3.54 -8.19
N GLY A 101 -14.55 -3.96 -9.14
CA GLY A 101 -14.17 -4.94 -10.16
C GLY A 101 -14.37 -6.41 -9.76
N ILE A 102 -14.90 -6.66 -8.55
CA ILE A 102 -15.22 -7.98 -8.02
C ILE A 102 -16.69 -8.06 -7.61
N GLU A 103 -17.21 -9.29 -7.42
CA GLU A 103 -18.64 -9.56 -7.16
C GLU A 103 -19.15 -8.75 -5.96
N PHE A 104 -20.28 -8.08 -6.13
CA PHE A 104 -20.90 -7.26 -5.08
C PHE A 104 -21.30 -8.10 -3.86
N LYS A 105 -20.94 -7.61 -2.67
CA LYS A 105 -21.22 -8.26 -1.37
C LYS A 105 -20.52 -9.61 -1.16
N ALA A 106 -19.66 -10.04 -2.05
CA ALA A 106 -18.86 -11.24 -1.82
C ALA A 106 -17.62 -10.91 -0.98
N VAL A 107 -17.26 -11.84 -0.11
CA VAL A 107 -16.03 -11.81 0.68
C VAL A 107 -14.94 -12.50 -0.13
N TYR A 108 -13.79 -11.85 -0.27
CA TYR A 108 -12.64 -12.38 -0.97
C TYR A 108 -11.47 -12.55 -0.01
N VAL A 109 -10.75 -13.64 -0.16
CA VAL A 109 -9.57 -13.97 0.65
C VAL A 109 -8.43 -14.48 -0.23
N ILE A 110 -7.23 -14.45 0.32
CA ILE A 110 -6.03 -15.04 -0.28
C ILE A 110 -5.11 -15.51 0.83
N ASP A 111 -4.53 -16.69 0.69
CA ASP A 111 -3.45 -17.17 1.54
C ASP A 111 -2.11 -16.55 1.08
N GLY A 112 -1.25 -16.21 2.03
CA GLY A 112 0.04 -15.60 1.72
C GLY A 112 -0.08 -14.15 1.27
N THR A 113 0.68 -13.75 0.26
CA THR A 113 0.78 -12.35 -0.16
C THR A 113 -0.54 -11.84 -0.75
N ALA A 114 -1.11 -10.83 -0.11
CA ALA A 114 -2.35 -10.15 -0.51
C ALA A 114 -2.07 -8.85 -1.29
N HIS A 115 -1.05 -8.08 -0.89
CA HIS A 115 -0.58 -6.87 -1.56
C HIS A 115 0.92 -6.89 -1.76
N CYS A 116 1.37 -6.31 -2.86
CA CYS A 116 2.77 -6.19 -3.21
C CYS A 116 3.49 -5.16 -2.33
N ALA A 117 4.77 -5.41 -2.03
CA ALA A 117 5.67 -4.39 -1.51
C ALA A 117 5.98 -3.34 -2.57
N SER A 118 6.15 -2.08 -2.18
CA SER A 118 6.59 -1.01 -3.09
C SER A 118 7.30 0.12 -2.37
N LYS A 119 8.05 0.91 -3.14
CA LYS A 119 8.61 2.18 -2.69
C LYS A 119 8.90 3.12 -3.86
N GLY A 120 8.84 4.42 -3.58
CA GLY A 120 9.41 5.45 -4.43
C GLY A 120 10.92 5.52 -4.23
N MET A 121 11.68 5.59 -5.32
CA MET A 121 13.14 5.70 -5.32
C MET A 121 13.55 6.89 -6.18
N SER A 122 14.28 7.84 -5.59
CA SER A 122 14.90 8.95 -6.30
C SER A 122 16.41 8.71 -6.38
N ILE A 123 16.97 8.81 -7.57
CA ILE A 123 18.39 8.71 -7.85
C ILE A 123 18.87 10.09 -8.28
N GLU A 124 19.57 10.79 -7.40
CA GLU A 124 20.21 12.06 -7.73
C GLU A 124 21.61 11.83 -8.25
N MET A 125 21.93 12.52 -9.33
CA MET A 125 23.23 12.44 -9.99
C MET A 125 23.80 13.85 -10.22
N VAL A 126 24.94 14.15 -9.61
CA VAL A 126 25.58 15.48 -9.66
C VAL A 126 26.99 15.34 -10.20
N GLY A 127 27.20 15.94 -11.38
CA GLY A 127 28.51 16.09 -12.02
C GLY A 127 29.09 17.50 -11.83
N SER A 128 29.61 18.11 -12.91
CA SER A 128 30.14 19.46 -12.89
C SER A 128 29.73 20.23 -14.15
N PRO A 129 29.46 21.56 -14.04
CA PRO A 129 29.07 22.39 -15.19
C PRO A 129 30.22 22.61 -16.15
N ALA A 130 29.88 22.83 -17.42
CA ALA A 130 30.79 23.31 -18.46
C ALA A 130 30.08 24.24 -19.43
N HIS A 131 30.81 25.02 -20.17
CA HIS A 131 30.25 25.79 -21.30
C HIS A 131 29.76 24.80 -22.37
N ALA A 132 28.60 25.05 -22.95
CA ALA A 132 28.01 24.13 -23.95
C ALA A 132 28.88 23.90 -25.20
N SER A 133 29.84 24.81 -25.50
CA SER A 133 30.82 24.64 -26.58
C SER A 133 32.08 23.86 -26.18
N GLN A 134 32.23 23.53 -24.89
CA GLN A 134 33.38 22.80 -24.32
C GLN A 134 32.85 21.76 -23.28
N PRO A 135 31.97 20.85 -23.72
CA PRO A 135 31.31 19.90 -22.80
C PRO A 135 32.29 18.95 -22.10
N GLU A 136 33.47 18.74 -22.65
CA GLU A 136 34.56 17.93 -22.11
C GLU A 136 35.19 18.48 -20.82
N ASP A 137 34.99 19.78 -20.53
CA ASP A 137 35.49 20.42 -19.31
C ASP A 137 34.58 20.18 -18.09
N GLY A 138 33.42 19.56 -18.32
CA GLY A 138 32.46 19.21 -17.28
C GLY A 138 32.09 17.73 -17.21
N VAL A 139 31.18 17.40 -16.31
CA VAL A 139 30.62 16.06 -16.16
C VAL A 139 29.12 16.12 -16.24
N ASN A 140 28.56 15.56 -17.32
CA ASN A 140 27.13 15.59 -17.60
C ASN A 140 26.49 14.24 -17.20
N PRO A 141 25.57 14.20 -16.21
CA PRO A 141 24.93 12.97 -15.73
C PRO A 141 23.88 12.40 -16.69
N SER A 142 23.48 13.12 -17.73
CA SER A 142 22.43 12.69 -18.67
C SER A 142 22.67 11.31 -19.25
N PHE A 143 23.93 11.01 -19.61
CA PHE A 143 24.27 9.71 -20.21
C PHE A 143 24.21 8.55 -19.21
N ALA A 144 24.59 8.81 -17.95
CA ALA A 144 24.45 7.80 -16.89
C ALA A 144 22.97 7.52 -16.59
N ILE A 145 22.15 8.57 -16.48
CA ILE A 145 20.68 8.43 -16.28
C ILE A 145 20.06 7.68 -17.46
N ALA A 146 20.38 8.05 -18.70
CA ALA A 146 19.90 7.35 -19.89
C ALA A 146 20.32 5.85 -19.87
N LYS A 147 21.53 5.54 -19.44
CA LYS A 147 22.00 4.16 -19.33
C LYS A 147 21.26 3.36 -18.25
N ILE A 148 20.93 3.99 -17.12
CA ILE A 148 20.09 3.35 -16.10
C ILE A 148 18.73 3.02 -16.71
N ILE A 149 18.06 4.00 -17.33
CA ILE A 149 16.75 3.84 -17.96
C ILE A 149 16.77 2.70 -19.01
N GLU A 150 17.75 2.68 -19.87
CA GLU A 150 17.92 1.64 -20.89
C GLU A 150 18.08 0.23 -20.29
N THR A 151 18.65 0.14 -19.08
CA THR A 151 18.94 -1.12 -18.41
C THR A 151 17.75 -1.63 -17.56
N LEU A 152 16.80 -0.75 -17.17
CA LEU A 152 15.66 -1.15 -16.32
C LEU A 152 14.88 -2.37 -16.85
N PRO A 153 14.56 -2.50 -18.15
CA PRO A 153 13.85 -3.69 -18.65
C PRO A 153 14.64 -4.99 -18.43
N GLU A 154 15.96 -4.93 -18.48
CA GLU A 154 16.80 -6.10 -18.17
C GLU A 154 16.81 -6.40 -16.66
N LEU A 155 16.87 -5.37 -15.82
CA LEU A 155 16.86 -5.53 -14.35
C LEU A 155 15.55 -6.11 -13.83
N THR A 156 14.42 -5.82 -14.49
CA THR A 156 13.08 -6.30 -14.15
C THR A 156 12.64 -7.51 -14.96
N SER A 157 13.56 -8.17 -15.69
CA SER A 157 13.23 -9.36 -16.47
C SER A 157 12.61 -10.45 -15.57
N PRO A 158 11.44 -11.02 -15.95
CA PRO A 158 10.75 -12.03 -15.14
C PRO A 158 11.61 -13.27 -14.83
N GLU A 159 12.61 -13.56 -15.65
CA GLU A 159 13.53 -14.70 -15.45
C GLU A 159 14.42 -14.55 -14.20
N LYS A 160 14.48 -13.34 -13.62
CA LYS A 160 15.34 -13.02 -12.48
C LYS A 160 14.61 -13.07 -11.14
N PHE A 161 13.31 -13.34 -11.16
CA PHE A 161 12.43 -13.27 -9.99
C PHE A 161 11.39 -14.39 -10.03
N ASP A 162 10.96 -14.84 -8.87
CA ASP A 162 9.91 -15.87 -8.76
C ASP A 162 8.50 -15.28 -8.87
N GLY A 163 8.32 -14.02 -8.44
CA GLY A 163 7.05 -13.31 -8.43
C GLY A 163 7.02 -12.12 -9.38
N LEU A 164 5.95 -11.34 -9.27
CA LEU A 164 5.81 -10.08 -10.01
C LEU A 164 6.83 -9.06 -9.52
N VAL A 165 7.60 -8.49 -10.45
CA VAL A 165 8.50 -7.35 -10.20
C VAL A 165 8.27 -6.28 -11.26
N LEU A 166 8.11 -5.03 -10.83
CA LEU A 166 7.88 -3.87 -11.70
C LEU A 166 8.80 -2.72 -11.32
N CYS A 167 9.20 -1.95 -12.32
CA CYS A 167 9.85 -0.66 -12.16
C CYS A 167 9.20 0.34 -13.12
N THR A 168 8.58 1.37 -12.55
CA THR A 168 7.91 2.42 -13.32
C THR A 168 8.71 3.71 -13.22
N ILE A 169 9.05 4.31 -14.36
CA ILE A 169 9.67 5.64 -14.40
C ILE A 169 8.58 6.68 -14.09
N ILE A 170 8.79 7.47 -13.05
CA ILE A 170 7.86 8.51 -12.63
C ILE A 170 8.27 9.86 -13.18
N GLN A 171 9.57 10.18 -13.11
CA GLN A 171 10.09 11.45 -13.58
C GLN A 171 11.55 11.33 -13.98
N VAL A 172 11.91 12.08 -15.03
CA VAL A 172 13.31 12.33 -15.40
C VAL A 172 13.48 13.83 -15.49
N ASP A 173 14.37 14.38 -14.68
CA ASP A 173 14.66 15.81 -14.64
C ASP A 173 16.16 16.01 -14.75
N ILE A 174 16.64 16.72 -15.78
CA ILE A 174 18.07 16.85 -16.09
C ILE A 174 18.38 18.27 -16.51
N GLY A 175 19.32 18.91 -15.81
CA GLY A 175 19.81 20.24 -16.13
C GLY A 175 18.77 21.34 -15.97
N SER A 176 18.84 22.34 -16.81
CA SER A 176 17.92 23.48 -16.83
C SER A 176 17.76 24.03 -18.25
N GLU A 177 16.75 24.87 -18.45
CA GLU A 177 16.54 25.55 -19.74
C GLU A 177 17.58 26.69 -19.96
N ASN A 178 18.86 26.29 -20.07
CA ASN A 178 19.98 27.21 -20.34
C ASN A 178 20.90 26.61 -21.41
N TYR A 179 20.76 27.08 -22.64
CA TYR A 179 21.49 26.55 -23.80
C TYR A 179 23.00 26.81 -23.76
N GLY A 180 23.49 27.69 -22.89
CA GLY A 180 24.91 28.02 -22.74
C GLY A 180 25.67 27.16 -21.75
N ILE A 181 24.98 26.30 -20.95
CA ILE A 181 25.58 25.50 -19.90
C ILE A 181 25.21 24.01 -20.11
N ALA A 182 26.20 23.15 -20.15
CA ALA A 182 25.99 21.71 -20.18
C ALA A 182 25.30 21.27 -18.87
N ALA A 183 24.34 20.33 -18.97
CA ALA A 183 23.69 19.77 -17.79
C ALA A 183 24.73 19.16 -16.83
N HIS A 184 24.59 19.45 -15.53
CA HIS A 184 25.53 18.97 -14.52
C HIS A 184 24.83 18.32 -13.30
N ASN A 185 23.51 18.27 -13.33
CA ASN A 185 22.69 17.58 -12.33
C ASN A 185 21.51 16.90 -13.00
N GLY A 186 20.99 15.87 -12.36
CA GLY A 186 19.78 15.22 -12.80
C GLY A 186 19.20 14.32 -11.73
N VAL A 187 17.91 14.05 -11.82
CA VAL A 187 17.17 13.16 -10.93
C VAL A 187 16.35 12.19 -11.77
N LEU A 188 16.45 10.91 -11.46
CA LEU A 188 15.58 9.86 -11.96
C LEU A 188 14.70 9.37 -10.80
N ARG A 189 13.37 9.48 -10.94
CA ARG A 189 12.39 8.98 -9.97
C ARG A 189 11.69 7.76 -10.51
N LEU A 190 11.67 6.73 -9.69
CA LEU A 190 11.10 5.42 -9.99
C LEU A 190 10.10 5.04 -8.91
N THR A 191 9.08 4.27 -9.28
CA THR A 191 8.37 3.41 -8.33
C THR A 191 8.80 1.97 -8.62
N ILE A 192 9.39 1.31 -7.64
CA ILE A 192 9.74 -0.10 -7.69
C ILE A 192 8.73 -0.89 -6.87
N ARG A 193 8.38 -2.09 -7.35
CA ARG A 193 7.34 -2.93 -6.77
C ARG A 193 7.67 -4.39 -6.97
N ALA A 194 7.39 -5.22 -5.97
CA ALA A 194 7.48 -6.66 -6.11
C ALA A 194 6.39 -7.35 -5.27
N GLU A 195 6.02 -8.56 -5.67
CA GLU A 195 5.13 -9.40 -4.88
C GLU A 195 5.74 -9.69 -3.51
N LYS A 196 7.05 -9.97 -3.46
CA LYS A 196 7.81 -10.26 -2.24
C LYS A 196 8.76 -9.10 -1.90
N GLU A 197 8.80 -8.69 -0.65
CA GLU A 197 9.71 -7.63 -0.18
C GLU A 197 11.20 -8.00 -0.40
N ALA A 198 11.55 -9.26 -0.30
CA ALA A 198 12.90 -9.71 -0.59
C ALA A 198 13.32 -9.46 -2.05
N GLU A 199 12.39 -9.62 -3.01
CA GLU A 199 12.60 -9.34 -4.43
C GLU A 199 12.64 -7.84 -4.72
N LEU A 200 11.81 -7.05 -4.01
CA LEU A 200 11.87 -5.59 -4.04
C LEU A 200 13.26 -5.08 -3.64
N ASN A 201 13.78 -5.59 -2.53
CA ASN A 201 15.10 -5.22 -2.02
C ASN A 201 16.22 -5.67 -2.97
N ALA A 202 16.08 -6.83 -3.59
CA ALA A 202 17.03 -7.30 -4.61
C ALA A 202 17.02 -6.42 -5.88
N LEU A 203 15.86 -5.97 -6.33
CA LEU A 203 15.75 -5.01 -7.44
C LEU A 203 16.37 -3.66 -7.07
N GLN A 204 16.04 -3.12 -5.89
CA GLN A 204 16.61 -1.88 -5.37
C GLN A 204 18.15 -1.95 -5.42
N GLN A 205 18.74 -2.98 -4.83
CA GLN A 205 20.20 -3.14 -4.77
C GLN A 205 20.82 -3.18 -6.18
N ARG A 206 20.21 -3.89 -7.13
CA ARG A 206 20.70 -3.93 -8.53
C ARG A 206 20.70 -2.54 -9.19
N ILE A 207 19.66 -1.73 -8.92
CA ILE A 207 19.58 -0.36 -9.45
C ILE A 207 20.64 0.54 -8.79
N GLU A 208 20.80 0.44 -7.46
CA GLU A 208 21.82 1.18 -6.71
C GLU A 208 23.24 0.84 -7.17
N ASP A 209 23.53 -0.45 -7.34
CA ASP A 209 24.85 -0.92 -7.82
C ASP A 209 25.15 -0.38 -9.23
N LEU A 210 24.16 -0.41 -10.13
CA LEU A 210 24.31 0.15 -11.48
C LEU A 210 24.58 1.66 -11.44
N ALA A 211 23.77 2.41 -10.68
CA ALA A 211 23.90 3.87 -10.57
C ALA A 211 25.25 4.26 -9.94
N THR A 212 25.62 3.58 -8.86
CA THR A 212 26.89 3.83 -8.16
C THR A 212 28.10 3.52 -9.05
N ARG A 213 28.05 2.41 -9.80
CA ARG A 213 29.11 2.05 -10.76
C ARG A 213 29.26 3.09 -11.86
N LEU A 214 28.16 3.51 -12.49
CA LEU A 214 28.17 4.56 -13.52
C LEU A 214 28.67 5.89 -12.96
N GLY A 215 28.25 6.24 -11.74
CA GLY A 215 28.75 7.44 -11.06
C GLY A 215 30.27 7.41 -10.87
N LYS A 216 30.80 6.29 -10.38
CA LYS A 216 32.24 6.13 -10.19
C LYS A 216 33.03 6.16 -11.51
N GLU A 217 32.52 5.52 -12.57
CA GLU A 217 33.15 5.48 -13.88
C GLU A 217 33.21 6.87 -14.55
N GLN A 218 32.21 7.71 -14.31
CA GLN A 218 32.03 9.01 -14.97
C GLN A 218 32.34 10.23 -14.07
N GLY A 219 32.73 10.03 -12.81
CA GLY A 219 33.01 11.12 -11.88
C GLY A 219 31.74 11.87 -11.41
N ILE A 220 30.61 11.17 -11.32
CA ILE A 220 29.31 11.69 -10.89
C ILE A 220 29.07 11.31 -9.42
N ASN A 221 28.67 12.25 -8.60
CA ASN A 221 28.18 11.96 -7.25
C ASN A 221 26.75 11.42 -7.34
N VAL A 222 26.49 10.28 -6.71
CA VAL A 222 25.18 9.61 -6.71
C VAL A 222 24.66 9.55 -5.29
N SER A 223 23.39 9.92 -5.09
CA SER A 223 22.66 9.75 -3.82
C SER A 223 21.27 9.17 -4.09
N PHE A 224 20.72 8.52 -3.06
CA PHE A 224 19.43 7.87 -3.10
C PHE A 224 18.52 8.41 -2.02
N GLU A 225 17.23 8.57 -2.34
CA GLU A 225 16.18 8.89 -1.39
C GLU A 225 15.00 7.95 -1.63
N TYR A 226 14.36 7.50 -0.54
CA TYR A 226 13.21 6.59 -0.58
C TYR A 226 12.01 7.24 0.06
N ARG A 227 10.81 6.97 -0.49
CA ARG A 227 9.54 7.48 0.00
C ARG A 227 8.43 6.45 -0.25
N ASP A 228 7.33 6.62 0.47
CA ASP A 228 6.11 5.83 0.30
C ASP A 228 6.47 4.33 0.31
N GLU A 229 7.13 3.90 1.39
CA GLU A 229 7.58 2.53 1.57
C GLU A 229 6.46 1.68 2.17
N PHE A 230 6.01 0.70 1.39
CA PHE A 230 5.01 -0.27 1.79
C PHE A 230 5.63 -1.66 1.84
N PRO A 231 5.39 -2.43 2.92
CA PRO A 231 5.79 -3.83 2.98
C PRO A 231 4.90 -4.70 2.08
N GLU A 232 5.27 -5.94 1.85
CA GLU A 232 4.31 -6.94 1.40
C GLU A 232 3.30 -7.22 2.50
N THR A 233 2.03 -7.40 2.15
CA THR A 233 0.97 -7.81 3.09
C THR A 233 0.79 -9.31 2.99
N VAL A 234 1.30 -10.06 3.97
CA VAL A 234 1.26 -11.52 3.98
C VAL A 234 0.25 -12.02 5.01
N ASN A 235 -0.86 -12.54 4.53
CA ASN A 235 -1.90 -13.14 5.36
C ASN A 235 -1.42 -14.47 5.98
N HIS A 236 -1.80 -14.69 7.23
CA HIS A 236 -1.56 -15.96 7.91
C HIS A 236 -2.72 -16.94 7.63
N GLU A 237 -2.39 -18.13 7.15
CA GLU A 237 -3.37 -19.14 6.73
C GLU A 237 -4.41 -19.46 7.83
N GLU A 238 -3.97 -19.57 9.09
CA GLU A 238 -4.87 -19.83 10.22
C GLU A 238 -5.94 -18.72 10.36
N SER A 239 -5.53 -17.46 10.21
CA SER A 239 -6.42 -16.29 10.30
C SER A 239 -7.34 -16.17 9.08
N VAL A 240 -6.82 -16.46 7.88
CA VAL A 240 -7.64 -16.53 6.66
C VAL A 240 -8.70 -17.62 6.78
N ASN A 241 -8.36 -18.78 7.37
CA ASN A 241 -9.31 -19.87 7.60
C ASN A 241 -10.45 -19.46 8.56
N LYS A 242 -10.18 -18.58 9.54
CA LYS A 242 -11.24 -17.99 10.39
C LYS A 242 -12.17 -17.09 9.57
N VAL A 243 -11.62 -16.24 8.69
CA VAL A 243 -12.43 -15.41 7.78
C VAL A 243 -13.32 -16.29 6.90
N ARG A 244 -12.78 -17.37 6.32
CA ARG A 244 -13.54 -18.35 5.51
C ARG A 244 -14.69 -18.97 6.30
N GLN A 245 -14.43 -19.38 7.54
CA GLN A 245 -15.45 -19.99 8.42
C GLN A 245 -16.57 -19.00 8.75
N VAL A 246 -16.22 -17.75 9.08
CA VAL A 246 -17.22 -16.71 9.36
C VAL A 246 -18.08 -16.43 8.14
N ALA A 247 -17.47 -16.23 6.96
CA ALA A 247 -18.21 -16.01 5.72
C ALA A 247 -19.18 -17.16 5.42
N ALA A 248 -18.75 -18.41 5.64
CA ALA A 248 -19.60 -19.59 5.46
C ALA A 248 -20.76 -19.65 6.47
N VAL A 249 -20.52 -19.35 7.75
CA VAL A 249 -21.55 -19.34 8.80
C VAL A 249 -22.59 -18.23 8.54
N LYS A 250 -22.13 -17.07 8.08
CA LYS A 250 -23.00 -15.91 7.74
C LYS A 250 -23.63 -16.02 6.35
N GLU A 251 -23.36 -17.11 5.61
CA GLU A 251 -23.86 -17.38 4.26
C GLU A 251 -23.48 -16.31 3.22
N TYR A 252 -22.35 -15.60 3.43
CA TYR A 252 -21.83 -14.66 2.43
C TYR A 252 -21.12 -15.41 1.29
N PRO A 253 -21.29 -14.97 0.03
CA PRO A 253 -20.52 -15.52 -1.07
C PRO A 253 -19.02 -15.37 -0.79
N LEU A 254 -18.30 -16.51 -0.77
CA LEU A 254 -16.86 -16.55 -0.54
C LEU A 254 -16.15 -16.84 -1.86
N ARG A 255 -15.08 -16.11 -2.13
CA ARG A 255 -14.22 -16.26 -3.31
C ARG A 255 -12.75 -16.24 -2.92
N GLU A 256 -11.94 -16.96 -3.66
CA GLU A 256 -10.48 -16.98 -3.52
C GLU A 256 -9.84 -16.10 -4.60
N LEU A 257 -8.93 -15.21 -4.19
CA LEU A 257 -8.06 -14.53 -5.15
C LEU A 257 -6.95 -15.49 -5.57
N THR A 258 -6.59 -15.45 -6.83
CA THR A 258 -5.54 -16.32 -7.42
C THR A 258 -4.18 -15.64 -7.53
N SER A 259 -4.12 -14.35 -7.24
CA SER A 259 -2.90 -13.54 -7.25
C SER A 259 -3.08 -12.32 -6.35
N PRO A 260 -2.00 -11.78 -5.79
CA PRO A 260 -2.06 -10.58 -4.96
C PRO A 260 -2.51 -9.36 -5.79
N TYR A 261 -3.07 -8.39 -5.11
CA TYR A 261 -3.26 -7.07 -5.71
C TYR A 261 -1.89 -6.41 -5.93
N ARG A 262 -1.75 -5.79 -7.11
CA ARG A 262 -0.54 -5.02 -7.44
C ARG A 262 -0.44 -3.72 -6.63
N ALA A 263 -1.55 -3.25 -6.07
CA ALA A 263 -1.58 -2.14 -5.14
C ALA A 263 -0.76 -2.44 -3.89
N SER A 264 -0.38 -1.42 -3.15
CA SER A 264 0.30 -1.54 -1.87
C SER A 264 -0.68 -1.30 -0.74
N GLU A 265 -0.32 -1.74 0.46
CA GLU A 265 -1.09 -1.63 1.68
C GLU A 265 -0.12 -1.66 2.87
N ASP A 266 -0.25 -0.72 3.79
CA ASP A 266 0.67 -0.63 4.94
C ASP A 266 0.30 -1.58 6.09
N TYR A 267 -0.85 -2.25 5.99
CA TYR A 267 -1.30 -3.30 6.91
C TYR A 267 -0.27 -4.42 7.11
N GLY A 268 0.58 -4.65 6.13
CA GLY A 268 1.68 -5.63 6.22
C GLY A 268 2.62 -5.41 7.40
N HIS A 269 2.74 -4.17 7.91
CA HIS A 269 3.53 -3.88 9.11
C HIS A 269 3.00 -4.62 10.35
N TYR A 270 1.67 -4.72 10.50
CA TYR A 270 1.06 -5.45 11.61
C TYR A 270 1.27 -6.96 11.48
N LEU A 271 1.10 -7.49 10.26
CA LEU A 271 1.22 -8.92 10.00
C LEU A 271 2.64 -9.47 10.17
N LYS A 272 3.66 -8.60 10.17
CA LYS A 272 5.03 -8.96 10.55
C LYS A 272 5.21 -9.18 12.06
N LEU A 273 4.30 -8.66 12.87
CA LEU A 273 4.41 -8.67 14.33
C LEU A 273 3.45 -9.66 14.98
N VAL A 274 2.23 -9.78 14.46
CA VAL A 274 1.17 -10.60 15.00
C VAL A 274 0.45 -11.37 13.90
N LYS A 275 -0.23 -12.46 14.25
CA LYS A 275 -1.06 -13.20 13.29
C LYS A 275 -2.23 -12.33 12.85
N GLY A 276 -2.72 -12.57 11.64
CA GLY A 276 -3.89 -11.83 11.14
C GLY A 276 -4.19 -12.10 9.68
N ALA A 277 -5.25 -11.47 9.22
CA ALA A 277 -5.67 -11.51 7.84
C ALA A 277 -6.29 -10.17 7.39
N TYR A 278 -5.97 -9.81 6.16
CA TYR A 278 -6.59 -8.73 5.41
C TYR A 278 -7.44 -9.36 4.31
N PHE A 279 -8.73 -9.06 4.30
CA PHE A 279 -9.67 -9.63 3.35
C PHE A 279 -10.39 -8.51 2.57
N TYR A 280 -11.25 -8.88 1.63
CA TYR A 280 -11.90 -7.87 0.78
C TYR A 280 -13.40 -8.11 0.72
N ILE A 281 -14.15 -7.01 0.53
CA ILE A 281 -15.59 -7.04 0.28
C ILE A 281 -15.86 -6.33 -1.05
N GLY A 282 -16.56 -6.99 -1.96
CA GLY A 282 -16.77 -6.50 -3.31
C GLY A 282 -17.78 -5.35 -3.41
N ASN A 283 -17.40 -4.29 -4.12
CA ASN A 283 -18.28 -3.19 -4.50
C ASN A 283 -19.17 -3.50 -5.73
N GLY A 284 -18.78 -4.51 -6.52
CA GLY A 284 -19.42 -4.87 -7.78
C GLY A 284 -18.46 -4.85 -8.96
N GLU A 285 -18.67 -5.78 -9.90
CA GLU A 285 -17.79 -5.96 -11.06
C GLU A 285 -17.68 -4.75 -11.99
N LYS A 286 -18.73 -3.92 -12.06
CA LYS A 286 -18.80 -2.73 -12.91
C LYS A 286 -18.86 -1.44 -12.12
N TYR A 287 -18.56 -1.51 -10.82
CA TYR A 287 -18.53 -0.33 -9.96
C TYR A 287 -17.32 0.55 -10.29
N PRO A 288 -17.40 1.89 -10.20
CA PRO A 288 -16.27 2.78 -10.42
C PRO A 288 -15.06 2.35 -9.61
N SER A 289 -13.87 2.43 -10.21
CA SER A 289 -12.63 2.09 -9.53
C SER A 289 -12.32 3.08 -8.42
N ILE A 290 -11.71 2.61 -7.34
CA ILE A 290 -11.12 3.49 -6.33
C ILE A 290 -10.13 4.46 -6.97
N HIS A 291 -9.86 5.61 -6.32
CA HIS A 291 -9.01 6.71 -6.82
C HIS A 291 -9.53 7.39 -8.09
N THR A 292 -10.82 7.22 -8.43
CA THR A 292 -11.46 7.95 -9.55
C THR A 292 -12.49 8.96 -9.05
N TYR A 293 -12.81 9.95 -9.89
CA TYR A 293 -13.80 10.99 -9.56
C TYR A 293 -15.20 10.42 -9.34
N GLU A 294 -15.55 9.33 -10.03
CA GLU A 294 -16.86 8.70 -10.00
C GLU A 294 -17.04 7.72 -8.85
N TYR A 295 -15.96 7.43 -8.11
CA TYR A 295 -16.02 6.51 -6.98
C TYR A 295 -16.74 7.14 -5.80
N ASP A 296 -17.61 6.36 -5.15
CA ASP A 296 -18.19 6.59 -3.83
C ASP A 296 -18.22 5.27 -3.07
N PHE A 297 -18.14 5.30 -1.74
CA PHE A 297 -18.21 4.06 -0.97
C PHE A 297 -19.64 3.47 -1.03
N ARG A 298 -19.75 2.17 -1.07
CA ARG A 298 -21.03 1.48 -1.08
C ARG A 298 -21.48 1.12 0.33
N ASP A 299 -22.33 1.95 0.92
CA ASP A 299 -22.83 1.76 2.30
C ASP A 299 -23.43 0.39 2.56
N GLU A 300 -23.97 -0.27 1.51
CA GLU A 300 -24.57 -1.61 1.62
C GLU A 300 -23.60 -2.73 1.99
N ILE A 301 -22.28 -2.46 1.99
CA ILE A 301 -21.28 -3.43 2.45
C ILE A 301 -20.84 -3.20 3.90
N ILE A 302 -21.22 -2.09 4.53
CA ILE A 302 -20.91 -1.79 5.96
C ILE A 302 -21.42 -2.92 6.86
N GLU A 303 -22.67 -3.32 6.69
CA GLU A 303 -23.28 -4.39 7.48
C GLU A 303 -22.50 -5.71 7.36
N ILE A 304 -22.01 -6.03 6.16
CA ILE A 304 -21.22 -7.24 5.93
C ILE A 304 -19.90 -7.18 6.69
N GLY A 305 -19.21 -6.04 6.64
CA GLY A 305 -17.97 -5.82 7.39
C GLY A 305 -18.17 -5.94 8.90
N VAL A 306 -19.25 -5.33 9.43
CA VAL A 306 -19.63 -5.44 10.86
C VAL A 306 -19.89 -6.90 11.24
N GLU A 307 -20.69 -7.62 10.44
CA GLU A 307 -21.02 -9.03 10.72
C GLU A 307 -19.81 -9.96 10.58
N MET A 308 -18.88 -9.67 9.67
CA MET A 308 -17.62 -10.38 9.57
C MET A 308 -16.77 -10.16 10.83
N PHE A 309 -16.64 -8.93 11.32
CA PHE A 309 -15.89 -8.62 12.54
C PHE A 309 -16.53 -9.26 13.78
N LYS A 310 -17.87 -9.21 13.91
CA LYS A 310 -18.60 -9.93 14.97
C LYS A 310 -18.29 -11.41 14.94
N GLY A 311 -18.37 -12.06 13.79
CA GLY A 311 -18.10 -13.48 13.64
C GLY A 311 -16.67 -13.87 14.03
N LEU A 312 -15.67 -13.03 13.72
CA LEU A 312 -14.27 -13.25 14.08
C LEU A 312 -14.01 -13.23 15.60
N VAL A 313 -14.88 -12.60 16.38
CA VAL A 313 -14.82 -12.63 17.86
C VAL A 313 -15.88 -13.54 18.48
N GLY A 314 -16.65 -14.27 17.67
CA GLY A 314 -17.67 -15.21 18.15
C GLY A 314 -18.96 -14.57 18.65
N MET A 315 -19.24 -13.31 18.25
CA MET A 315 -20.52 -12.63 18.52
C MET A 315 -21.59 -13.03 17.51
N GLU A 316 -22.84 -13.18 17.98
CA GLU A 316 -24.03 -13.41 17.15
C GLU A 316 -24.65 -12.10 16.62
#